data_f8020d4b9251b02af2a8cfd6036b5f5e
#
_entry.id   f8020d4b9251b02af2a8cfd6036b5f5e
#
_cell.length_a   1.000
_cell.length_b   1.000
_cell.length_c   1.000
_cell.angle_alpha   90.00
_cell.angle_beta   90.00
_cell.angle_gamma   90.00
#
_symmetry.space_group_name_H-M   'P 1'
#
loop_
_entity.id
_entity.type
_entity.pdbx_description
1 polymer ?
#
loop_
_entity_poly.entity_id
_entity_poly.type
_entity_poly.pdbx_seq_one_letter_code
_entity_poly.pdbx_strand_id
1 'polypeptide(L)'
;MSAHRPARPTSLRTATLLPLLLALLAGLVIAQSSTPAAAATGTLLRDGTGLYPRAIRLAHSGDANGRVLASVVTFSGNNGLGAVHESTDGGASFREVGTVSDPEAAAGQGLCCSTLYELPRRIGSLPAGTLLWAASVGQDEPNRRMALRVFKSNDIGRSWNYLSTIATAPNTKGLWEPEFSVDASGALVAHYSDETDPAHSQKLVAARTADGRHWTGHHDTIASTLASDRPGMAVVRRIGDSTYVMSYEICAAAGQYVCVVHYRTSPDGWNWGDPAYLGIRPETTDGQYFKHAPNLAWAPEAGNPKGRLFLVGQVMYNRDGSQAEGSGRTVWVNSDGGSGSWRAMPAPVTVESTTVDYCPNYSSSLLPSPDGTRLLQIATDWAGSVCKPYFATSSVPAPREP
;
A
#
# COMPACT_ATOMS: atom_id res chain seq x y z
N MET A 1 54.20 49.98 21.59
CA MET A 1 54.50 51.39 21.21
C MET A 1 53.17 52.01 20.88
N SER A 2 52.68 52.71 21.84
CA SER A 2 52.36 54.18 21.91
C SER A 2 51.34 54.60 20.87
N ALA A 3 50.14 54.83 21.27
CA ALA A 3 49.48 56.02 21.86
C ALA A 3 49.30 57.12 20.82
N HIS A 4 48.08 57.57 20.59
CA HIS A 4 47.63 58.93 20.91
C HIS A 4 46.14 59.14 20.45
N ARG A 5 45.31 59.53 21.41
CA ARG A 5 44.13 60.41 21.22
C ARG A 5 44.58 61.80 21.12
N PRO A 6 43.81 62.72 20.53
CA PRO A 6 42.97 63.61 21.35
C PRO A 6 41.64 64.07 20.68
N ALA A 7 40.66 64.28 21.51
CA ALA A 7 40.00 65.51 22.00
C ALA A 7 38.82 66.06 21.15
N ARG A 8 37.71 66.24 21.87
CA ARG A 8 36.47 66.96 21.49
C ARG A 8 36.66 68.46 21.32
N PRO A 9 35.73 69.13 20.69
CA PRO A 9 35.02 70.17 21.41
C PRO A 9 33.47 70.12 21.26
N THR A 10 32.87 70.67 22.27
CA THR A 10 31.49 71.03 22.56
C THR A 10 30.98 72.20 21.78
N SER A 11 29.72 72.27 21.37
CA SER A 11 28.81 73.42 21.51
C SER A 11 27.38 73.09 20.99
N LEU A 12 26.51 73.38 21.84
CA LEU A 12 25.29 74.20 21.96
C LEU A 12 24.06 73.89 21.15
N ARG A 13 23.08 73.51 21.91
CA ARG A 13 21.61 73.70 21.93
C ARG A 13 20.98 74.50 20.81
N THR A 14 19.92 73.88 20.22
CA THR A 14 18.64 74.58 20.01
C THR A 14 17.49 73.49 20.08
N ALA A 15 16.55 73.73 20.97
CA ALA A 15 15.36 73.03 21.16
C ALA A 15 14.30 73.47 20.15
N THR A 16 13.72 72.49 19.41
CA THR A 16 12.47 72.70 18.70
C THR A 16 11.55 71.55 19.03
N LEU A 17 10.45 71.87 19.68
CA LEU A 17 9.31 71.04 19.97
C LEU A 17 8.58 70.67 18.66
N LEU A 18 8.40 69.40 18.39
CA LEU A 18 7.44 68.92 17.40
C LEU A 18 6.62 67.76 18.03
N PRO A 19 5.31 67.69 17.80
CA PRO A 19 4.40 66.86 18.57
C PRO A 19 4.51 65.40 18.18
N LEU A 20 4.39 64.54 19.20
CA LEU A 20 4.24 63.07 19.09
C LEU A 20 2.92 62.72 18.35
N LEU A 21 3.01 62.26 17.11
CA LEU A 21 1.93 61.47 16.50
C LEU A 21 2.24 59.99 16.82
N LEU A 22 1.54 59.46 17.82
CA LEU A 22 1.44 57.99 18.05
C LEU A 22 0.58 57.40 16.95
N ALA A 23 1.19 56.82 15.94
CA ALA A 23 0.49 55.92 15.03
C ALA A 23 0.41 54.54 15.70
N LEU A 24 -0.76 54.20 16.24
CA LEU A 24 -1.11 52.83 16.61
C LEU A 24 -1.22 51.97 15.33
N LEU A 25 -0.15 51.29 14.97
CA LEU A 25 -0.21 50.15 14.06
C LEU A 25 -0.82 48.96 14.84
N ALA A 26 -2.13 48.82 14.80
CA ALA A 26 -2.82 47.60 15.17
C ALA A 26 -2.46 46.55 14.10
N GLY A 27 -1.44 45.72 14.40
CA GLY A 27 -1.11 44.55 13.62
C GLY A 27 -2.30 43.57 13.66
N LEU A 28 -3.08 43.55 12.58
CA LEU A 28 -4.10 42.51 12.37
C LEU A 28 -3.32 41.20 12.15
N VAL A 29 -3.12 40.42 13.22
CA VAL A 29 -2.71 39.01 13.11
C VAL A 29 -3.91 38.30 12.54
N ILE A 30 -3.94 38.12 11.22
CA ILE A 30 -4.84 37.19 10.57
C ILE A 30 -4.33 35.80 11.00
N ALA A 31 -4.92 35.24 12.06
CA ALA A 31 -4.82 33.83 12.35
C ALA A 31 -5.37 33.11 11.13
N GLN A 32 -4.50 32.59 10.28
CA GLN A 32 -4.90 31.59 9.28
C GLN A 32 -5.39 30.38 10.07
N SER A 33 -6.68 30.31 10.26
CA SER A 33 -7.33 29.06 10.66
C SER A 33 -7.07 28.08 9.53
N SER A 34 -6.06 27.20 9.70
CA SER A 34 -5.95 26.01 8.88
C SER A 34 -7.24 25.24 9.11
N THR A 35 -8.15 25.28 8.15
CA THR A 35 -9.26 24.31 8.10
C THR A 35 -8.63 22.93 8.18
N PRO A 36 -9.02 22.08 9.15
CA PRO A 36 -8.55 20.72 9.16
C PRO A 36 -8.90 20.11 7.80
N ALA A 37 -7.92 19.46 7.17
CA ALA A 37 -8.15 18.72 5.93
C ALA A 37 -9.39 17.84 6.15
N ALA A 38 -10.34 17.89 5.21
CA ALA A 38 -11.52 17.04 5.28
C ALA A 38 -11.05 15.59 5.34
N ALA A 39 -11.55 14.83 6.31
CA ALA A 39 -11.26 13.41 6.40
C ALA A 39 -11.79 12.69 5.15
N ALA A 40 -11.20 11.55 4.78
CA ALA A 40 -11.65 10.72 3.66
C ALA A 40 -13.17 10.48 3.74
N THR A 41 -13.82 10.45 2.58
CA THR A 41 -15.22 10.05 2.50
C THR A 41 -15.32 8.53 2.69
N GLY A 42 -16.27 8.08 3.50
CA GLY A 42 -16.48 6.66 3.76
C GLY A 42 -16.80 6.40 5.22
N THR A 43 -17.03 5.13 5.53
CA THR A 43 -17.27 4.66 6.90
C THR A 43 -15.95 4.24 7.53
N LEU A 44 -15.72 4.59 8.79
CA LEU A 44 -14.55 4.11 9.53
C LEU A 44 -14.58 2.58 9.65
N LEU A 45 -13.50 1.92 9.28
CA LEU A 45 -13.29 0.49 9.53
C LEU A 45 -13.00 0.26 11.02
N ARG A 46 -12.18 1.15 11.62
CA ARG A 46 -11.88 1.18 13.05
C ARG A 46 -11.58 2.61 13.53
N ASP A 47 -11.89 2.88 14.78
CA ASP A 47 -11.53 4.13 15.43
C ASP A 47 -10.16 3.99 16.10
N GLY A 48 -9.11 4.33 15.38
CA GLY A 48 -7.71 4.21 15.76
C GLY A 48 -6.81 3.96 14.57
N THR A 49 -5.51 3.84 14.79
CA THR A 49 -4.54 3.59 13.73
C THR A 49 -4.88 2.31 12.97
N GLY A 50 -4.88 2.40 11.65
CA GLY A 50 -5.01 1.24 10.77
C GLY A 50 -4.30 1.51 9.47
N LEU A 51 -3.16 0.82 9.27
CA LEU A 51 -2.26 1.00 8.14
C LEU A 51 -2.32 -0.21 7.21
N TYR A 52 -1.94 -0.01 5.96
CA TYR A 52 -1.74 -1.07 4.98
C TYR A 52 -2.94 -2.01 4.86
N PRO A 53 -4.13 -1.52 4.49
CA PRO A 53 -5.35 -2.32 4.48
C PRO A 53 -5.30 -3.43 3.44
N ARG A 54 -5.91 -4.58 3.77
CA ARG A 54 -6.16 -5.69 2.85
C ARG A 54 -7.59 -6.18 3.01
N ALA A 55 -8.22 -6.58 1.91
CA ALA A 55 -9.56 -7.15 1.92
C ALA A 55 -9.63 -8.37 1.00
N ILE A 56 -10.30 -9.42 1.45
CA ILE A 56 -10.60 -10.63 0.69
C ILE A 56 -12.07 -11.01 0.85
N ARG A 57 -12.61 -11.68 -0.16
CA ARG A 57 -13.92 -12.36 -0.08
C ARG A 57 -13.69 -13.84 0.02
N LEU A 58 -14.28 -14.47 1.03
CA LEU A 58 -14.18 -15.92 1.23
C LEU A 58 -14.93 -16.66 0.12
N ALA A 59 -14.28 -17.67 -0.45
CA ALA A 59 -14.80 -18.48 -1.53
C ALA A 59 -14.61 -20.00 -1.29
N HIS A 60 -13.80 -20.37 -0.30
CA HIS A 60 -13.39 -21.74 -0.01
C HIS A 60 -13.58 -22.12 1.47
N SER A 61 -14.34 -21.33 2.22
CA SER A 61 -14.56 -21.44 3.66
C SER A 61 -15.96 -21.99 4.01
N GLY A 62 -16.58 -22.79 3.14
CA GLY A 62 -17.90 -23.44 3.39
C GLY A 62 -19.01 -22.42 3.64
N ASP A 63 -19.70 -22.51 4.78
CA ASP A 63 -20.81 -21.61 5.16
C ASP A 63 -20.39 -20.15 5.36
N ALA A 64 -19.09 -19.88 5.42
CA ALA A 64 -18.57 -18.52 5.47
C ALA A 64 -18.31 -17.90 4.08
N ASN A 65 -18.52 -18.64 2.99
CA ASN A 65 -18.36 -18.12 1.64
C ASN A 65 -19.24 -16.88 1.43
N GLY A 66 -18.69 -15.89 0.72
CA GLY A 66 -19.34 -14.60 0.49
C GLY A 66 -19.03 -13.54 1.56
N ARG A 67 -18.63 -13.92 2.79
CA ARG A 67 -18.19 -12.96 3.79
C ARG A 67 -16.94 -12.24 3.31
N VAL A 68 -16.78 -10.99 3.73
CA VAL A 68 -15.56 -10.20 3.46
C VAL A 68 -14.76 -10.10 4.75
N LEU A 69 -13.47 -10.40 4.66
CA LEU A 69 -12.52 -10.11 5.72
C LEU A 69 -11.63 -8.95 5.30
N ALA A 70 -11.36 -8.06 6.24
CA ALA A 70 -10.40 -6.98 6.08
C ALA A 70 -9.36 -7.04 7.19
N SER A 71 -8.10 -6.72 6.88
CA SER A 71 -7.05 -6.58 7.89
C SER A 71 -6.32 -5.26 7.75
N VAL A 72 -5.85 -4.73 8.87
CA VAL A 72 -4.97 -3.58 8.96
C VAL A 72 -3.86 -3.84 9.96
N VAL A 73 -2.71 -3.22 9.77
CA VAL A 73 -1.68 -3.11 10.80
C VAL A 73 -2.09 -2.02 11.78
N THR A 74 -2.03 -2.32 13.05
CA THR A 74 -2.34 -1.40 14.15
C THR A 74 -1.37 -1.58 15.30
N PHE A 75 -1.52 -0.78 16.36
CA PHE A 75 -0.63 -0.81 17.50
C PHE A 75 -1.42 -0.72 18.81
N SER A 76 -0.94 -1.45 19.83
CA SER A 76 -1.35 -1.32 21.23
C SER A 76 -0.12 -0.89 22.04
N GLY A 77 -0.01 0.39 22.35
CA GLY A 77 1.25 0.98 22.77
C GLY A 77 2.30 0.81 21.66
N ASN A 78 3.43 0.19 21.98
CA ASN A 78 4.49 -0.12 21.02
C ASN A 78 4.35 -1.49 20.35
N ASN A 79 3.35 -2.29 20.71
CA ASN A 79 3.16 -3.62 20.14
C ASN A 79 2.43 -3.53 18.80
N GLY A 80 3.07 -3.95 17.70
CA GLY A 80 2.46 -4.11 16.40
C GLY A 80 1.49 -5.30 16.37
N LEU A 81 0.30 -5.10 15.81
CA LEU A 81 -0.76 -6.09 15.71
C LEU A 81 -1.40 -6.06 14.33
N GLY A 82 -1.87 -7.21 13.85
CA GLY A 82 -2.84 -7.28 12.76
C GLY A 82 -4.26 -7.26 13.33
N ALA A 83 -5.09 -6.26 13.00
CA ALA A 83 -6.50 -6.28 13.35
C ALA A 83 -7.32 -6.82 12.18
N VAL A 84 -8.18 -7.82 12.44
CA VAL A 84 -9.00 -8.50 11.44
C VAL A 84 -10.47 -8.19 11.68
N HIS A 85 -11.15 -7.75 10.61
CA HIS A 85 -12.55 -7.33 10.62
C HIS A 85 -13.34 -8.23 9.67
N GLU A 86 -14.60 -8.52 10.01
CA GLU A 86 -15.53 -9.33 9.22
C GLU A 86 -16.75 -8.49 8.82
N SER A 87 -17.15 -8.65 7.57
CA SER A 87 -18.43 -8.21 7.04
C SER A 87 -19.24 -9.43 6.58
N THR A 88 -20.52 -9.49 6.97
CA THR A 88 -21.49 -10.53 6.53
C THR A 88 -22.53 -9.97 5.57
N ASP A 89 -22.43 -8.69 5.22
CA ASP A 89 -23.37 -7.94 4.38
C ASP A 89 -22.72 -7.40 3.08
N GLY A 90 -21.68 -8.09 2.61
CA GLY A 90 -21.02 -7.78 1.35
C GLY A 90 -20.07 -6.58 1.39
N GLY A 91 -19.70 -6.10 2.58
CA GLY A 91 -18.83 -4.94 2.78
C GLY A 91 -19.59 -3.66 3.14
N ALA A 92 -20.89 -3.74 3.50
CA ALA A 92 -21.67 -2.59 3.94
C ALA A 92 -21.35 -2.19 5.38
N SER A 93 -20.98 -3.15 6.22
CA SER A 93 -20.51 -2.92 7.59
C SER A 93 -19.42 -3.90 7.98
N PHE A 94 -18.59 -3.54 8.94
CA PHE A 94 -17.52 -4.39 9.47
C PHE A 94 -17.52 -4.39 11.00
N ARG A 95 -17.10 -5.53 11.57
CA ARG A 95 -16.78 -5.65 13.00
C ARG A 95 -15.43 -6.32 13.17
N GLU A 96 -14.65 -5.90 14.15
CA GLU A 96 -13.41 -6.58 14.51
C GLU A 96 -13.72 -7.96 15.09
N VAL A 97 -13.04 -8.99 14.62
CA VAL A 97 -13.29 -10.39 15.02
C VAL A 97 -12.06 -11.08 15.58
N GLY A 98 -10.88 -10.56 15.37
CA GLY A 98 -9.65 -11.14 15.88
C GLY A 98 -8.43 -10.28 15.66
N THR A 99 -7.33 -10.66 16.30
CA THR A 99 -6.03 -10.00 16.17
C THR A 99 -4.94 -11.01 15.91
N VAL A 100 -3.93 -10.59 15.11
CA VAL A 100 -2.68 -11.34 14.89
C VAL A 100 -1.59 -10.67 15.71
N SER A 101 -0.90 -11.45 16.52
CA SER A 101 0.21 -10.97 17.34
C SER A 101 1.46 -11.80 17.05
N ASP A 102 2.58 -11.12 16.84
CA ASP A 102 3.89 -11.73 16.65
C ASP A 102 4.81 -11.33 17.81
N PRO A 103 5.50 -12.28 18.47
CA PRO A 103 6.40 -11.95 19.58
C PRO A 103 7.55 -11.01 19.20
N GLU A 104 8.03 -11.06 17.94
CA GLU A 104 9.07 -10.16 17.44
C GLU A 104 8.53 -8.76 17.09
N ALA A 105 7.21 -8.62 16.87
CA ALA A 105 6.56 -7.32 16.72
C ALA A 105 6.20 -6.67 18.06
N ALA A 106 6.28 -7.44 19.16
CA ALA A 106 6.02 -6.95 20.50
C ALA A 106 7.14 -6.00 20.99
N ALA A 107 6.85 -5.22 22.00
CA ALA A 107 7.81 -4.33 22.67
C ALA A 107 8.52 -3.31 21.72
N GLY A 108 7.85 -2.92 20.65
CA GLY A 108 8.35 -1.90 19.72
C GLY A 108 9.40 -2.39 18.73
N GLN A 109 9.50 -3.69 18.49
CA GLN A 109 10.42 -4.25 17.51
C GLN A 109 9.92 -4.09 16.06
N GLY A 110 8.71 -3.62 15.88
CA GLY A 110 8.15 -3.19 14.61
C GLY A 110 7.32 -4.25 13.89
N LEU A 111 6.26 -3.80 13.26
CA LEU A 111 5.37 -4.57 12.37
C LEU A 111 4.94 -3.69 11.21
N CYS A 112 5.02 -4.21 9.97
CA CYS A 112 4.60 -3.50 8.76
C CYS A 112 3.96 -4.45 7.75
N CYS A 113 3.17 -3.84 6.86
CA CYS A 113 3.01 -4.28 5.49
C CYS A 113 2.40 -5.67 5.36
N SER A 114 1.28 -5.90 6.06
CA SER A 114 0.64 -7.21 6.08
C SER A 114 -0.16 -7.53 4.82
N THR A 115 -0.28 -8.82 4.52
CA THR A 115 -1.25 -9.37 3.56
C THR A 115 -2.24 -10.31 4.24
N LEU A 116 -3.41 -10.49 3.64
CA LEU A 116 -4.46 -11.43 4.06
C LEU A 116 -4.85 -12.27 2.84
N TYR A 117 -4.87 -13.59 3.00
CA TYR A 117 -5.10 -14.51 1.89
C TYR A 117 -5.92 -15.71 2.32
N GLU A 118 -6.87 -16.17 1.49
CA GLU A 118 -7.57 -17.43 1.64
C GLU A 118 -6.96 -18.45 0.68
N LEU A 119 -6.58 -19.63 1.16
CA LEU A 119 -6.09 -20.72 0.30
C LEU A 119 -7.20 -21.21 -0.63
N PRO A 120 -7.05 -21.08 -1.97
CA PRO A 120 -8.09 -21.51 -2.91
C PRO A 120 -8.10 -23.03 -3.09
N ARG A 121 -7.10 -23.70 -2.58
CA ARG A 121 -6.92 -25.16 -2.66
C ARG A 121 -6.09 -25.67 -1.48
N ARG A 122 -6.03 -26.99 -1.33
CA ARG A 122 -5.14 -27.62 -0.34
C ARG A 122 -3.66 -27.36 -0.68
N ILE A 123 -2.89 -26.96 0.33
CA ILE A 123 -1.42 -26.81 0.28
C ILE A 123 -0.83 -27.70 1.39
N GLY A 124 -0.26 -28.85 1.01
CA GLY A 124 0.20 -29.86 1.98
C GLY A 124 -0.93 -30.30 2.93
N SER A 125 -0.76 -30.09 4.22
CA SER A 125 -1.76 -30.39 5.23
C SER A 125 -2.81 -29.27 5.45
N LEU A 126 -2.62 -28.10 4.85
CA LEU A 126 -3.52 -26.96 4.98
C LEU A 126 -4.68 -27.13 3.99
N PRO A 127 -5.96 -27.26 4.42
CA PRO A 127 -7.10 -27.37 3.52
C PRO A 127 -7.36 -26.07 2.76
N ALA A 128 -8.14 -26.15 1.66
CA ALA A 128 -8.76 -24.96 1.08
C ALA A 128 -9.58 -24.22 2.16
N GLY A 129 -9.66 -22.90 2.08
CA GLY A 129 -10.32 -22.06 3.08
C GLY A 129 -9.46 -21.71 4.30
N THR A 130 -8.26 -22.32 4.46
CA THR A 130 -7.31 -21.85 5.49
C THR A 130 -6.94 -20.41 5.19
N LEU A 131 -7.08 -19.53 6.19
CA LEU A 131 -6.65 -18.14 6.06
C LEU A 131 -5.18 -18.01 6.43
N LEU A 132 -4.47 -17.23 5.65
CA LEU A 132 -3.09 -16.82 5.90
C LEU A 132 -3.03 -15.32 6.11
N TRP A 133 -2.24 -14.92 7.09
CA TRP A 133 -1.84 -13.53 7.31
C TRP A 133 -0.32 -13.50 7.39
N ALA A 134 0.32 -12.62 6.63
CA ALA A 134 1.77 -12.47 6.68
C ALA A 134 2.16 -11.02 6.79
N ALA A 135 3.27 -10.74 7.46
CA ALA A 135 3.80 -9.39 7.65
C ALA A 135 5.31 -9.38 7.79
N SER A 136 5.87 -8.19 7.59
CA SER A 136 7.27 -7.86 7.91
C SER A 136 7.36 -7.53 9.39
N VAL A 137 8.31 -8.13 10.10
CA VAL A 137 8.57 -7.91 11.54
C VAL A 137 10.03 -7.60 11.78
N GLY A 138 10.35 -6.94 12.91
CA GLY A 138 11.72 -6.71 13.36
C GLY A 138 12.40 -5.49 12.72
N GLN A 139 11.65 -4.56 12.08
CA GLN A 139 12.26 -3.38 11.45
C GLN A 139 12.87 -2.39 12.45
N ASP A 140 12.40 -2.36 13.68
CA ASP A 140 12.80 -1.40 14.71
C ASP A 140 13.74 -2.01 15.76
N GLU A 141 14.21 -3.24 15.54
CA GLU A 141 15.17 -3.90 16.42
C GLU A 141 16.55 -3.21 16.37
N PRO A 142 17.24 -3.07 17.52
CA PRO A 142 18.59 -2.49 17.56
C PRO A 142 19.62 -3.23 16.68
N ASN A 143 19.53 -4.55 16.62
CA ASN A 143 20.33 -5.43 15.76
C ASN A 143 19.47 -6.03 14.66
N ARG A 144 18.78 -5.18 13.93
CA ARG A 144 17.78 -5.52 12.95
C ARG A 144 18.08 -6.79 12.15
N ARG A 145 17.15 -7.74 12.22
CA ARG A 145 17.09 -8.95 11.40
C ARG A 145 15.63 -9.20 11.02
N MET A 146 15.16 -8.46 10.03
CA MET A 146 13.76 -8.56 9.62
C MET A 146 13.42 -9.96 9.14
N ALA A 147 12.17 -10.34 9.40
CA ALA A 147 11.61 -11.60 8.95
C ALA A 147 10.21 -11.38 8.35
N LEU A 148 9.85 -12.24 7.39
CA LEU A 148 8.49 -12.33 6.85
C LEU A 148 7.78 -13.48 7.53
N ARG A 149 6.90 -13.16 8.49
CA ARG A 149 6.19 -14.14 9.33
C ARG A 149 4.82 -14.48 8.75
N VAL A 150 4.46 -15.76 8.80
CA VAL A 150 3.15 -16.26 8.33
C VAL A 150 2.40 -16.85 9.50
N PHE A 151 1.14 -16.42 9.64
CA PHE A 151 0.16 -16.93 10.59
C PHE A 151 -1.00 -17.55 9.84
N LYS A 152 -1.64 -18.56 10.43
CA LYS A 152 -2.84 -19.19 9.89
C LYS A 152 -4.02 -19.11 10.85
N SER A 153 -5.21 -19.03 10.29
CA SER A 153 -6.48 -19.17 11.00
C SER A 153 -7.32 -20.25 10.33
N ASN A 154 -8.03 -21.06 11.14
CA ASN A 154 -9.01 -22.06 10.70
C ASN A 154 -10.42 -21.74 11.21
N ASP A 155 -10.63 -20.58 11.82
CA ASP A 155 -11.87 -20.14 12.47
C ASP A 155 -12.35 -18.77 11.93
N ILE A 156 -12.11 -18.53 10.65
CA ILE A 156 -12.51 -17.31 9.94
C ILE A 156 -11.93 -16.04 10.59
N GLY A 157 -10.63 -16.09 10.92
CA GLY A 157 -9.87 -14.94 11.38
C GLY A 157 -10.04 -14.59 12.87
N ARG A 158 -10.69 -15.43 13.68
CA ARG A 158 -10.90 -15.18 15.12
C ARG A 158 -9.67 -15.45 15.95
N SER A 159 -8.93 -16.52 15.62
CA SER A 159 -7.66 -16.85 16.22
C SER A 159 -6.59 -17.14 15.18
N TRP A 160 -5.34 -16.85 15.53
CA TRP A 160 -4.20 -16.95 14.63
C TRP A 160 -3.05 -17.67 15.33
N ASN A 161 -2.43 -18.59 14.60
CA ASN A 161 -1.29 -19.34 15.06
C ASN A 161 -0.14 -19.17 14.07
N TYR A 162 1.06 -18.99 14.58
CA TYR A 162 2.28 -18.99 13.77
C TYR A 162 2.36 -20.27 12.92
N LEU A 163 2.65 -20.11 11.66
CA LEU A 163 2.78 -21.21 10.70
C LEU A 163 4.22 -21.41 10.25
N SER A 164 4.87 -20.35 9.76
CA SER A 164 6.22 -20.41 9.19
C SER A 164 6.83 -19.03 9.00
N THR A 165 8.10 -19.01 8.60
CA THR A 165 8.81 -17.82 8.14
C THR A 165 9.18 -18.00 6.67
N ILE A 166 8.80 -17.06 5.80
CA ILE A 166 9.13 -17.07 4.37
C ILE A 166 10.64 -16.85 4.18
N ALA A 167 11.17 -15.82 4.82
CA ALA A 167 12.55 -15.43 4.77
C ALA A 167 12.96 -14.66 6.03
N THR A 168 14.23 -14.74 6.41
CA THR A 168 14.86 -13.93 7.46
C THR A 168 16.06 -13.21 6.85
N ALA A 169 16.18 -11.92 7.08
CA ALA A 169 17.28 -11.10 6.57
C ALA A 169 18.63 -11.59 7.13
N PRO A 170 19.62 -11.89 6.27
CA PRO A 170 20.95 -12.29 6.73
C PRO A 170 21.78 -11.11 7.27
N ASN A 171 21.29 -9.89 7.08
CA ASN A 171 21.95 -8.63 7.46
C ASN A 171 20.92 -7.64 8.04
N THR A 172 21.31 -6.38 8.26
CA THR A 172 20.46 -5.34 8.84
C THR A 172 19.56 -4.65 7.83
N LYS A 173 19.47 -5.15 6.59
CA LYS A 173 18.58 -4.61 5.55
C LYS A 173 17.17 -5.19 5.68
N GLY A 174 16.24 -4.67 4.86
CA GLY A 174 14.83 -4.97 4.95
C GLY A 174 14.37 -6.16 4.13
N LEU A 175 13.31 -6.80 4.62
CA LEU A 175 12.41 -7.69 3.89
C LEU A 175 11.00 -7.17 4.09
N TRP A 176 10.27 -6.84 2.99
CA TRP A 176 9.05 -6.06 3.08
C TRP A 176 7.90 -6.65 2.27
N GLU A 177 6.67 -6.35 2.67
CA GLU A 177 5.47 -6.38 1.85
C GLU A 177 5.15 -7.76 1.25
N PRO A 178 5.05 -8.82 2.08
CA PRO A 178 4.69 -10.13 1.55
C PRO A 178 3.29 -10.11 0.90
N GLU A 179 3.16 -10.73 -0.26
CA GLU A 179 1.90 -10.96 -0.97
C GLU A 179 1.83 -12.42 -1.40
N PHE A 180 0.63 -13.00 -1.47
CA PHE A 180 0.45 -14.41 -1.83
C PHE A 180 -0.27 -14.60 -3.15
N SER A 181 0.14 -15.65 -3.87
CA SER A 181 -0.59 -16.23 -4.99
C SER A 181 -0.43 -17.75 -4.99
N VAL A 182 -1.23 -18.44 -5.78
CA VAL A 182 -1.00 -19.86 -6.10
C VAL A 182 -0.64 -19.94 -7.56
N ASP A 183 0.52 -20.53 -7.87
CA ASP A 183 1.03 -20.68 -9.23
C ASP A 183 0.26 -21.77 -10.03
N ALA A 184 0.54 -21.88 -11.33
CA ALA A 184 -0.12 -22.85 -12.20
C ALA A 184 0.17 -24.31 -11.81
N SER A 185 1.29 -24.57 -11.11
CA SER A 185 1.61 -25.90 -10.55
C SER A 185 0.80 -26.22 -9.29
N GLY A 186 0.16 -25.21 -8.70
CA GLY A 186 -0.60 -25.30 -7.47
C GLY A 186 0.22 -25.09 -6.21
N ALA A 187 1.45 -24.62 -6.30
CA ALA A 187 2.24 -24.24 -5.15
C ALA A 187 1.82 -22.84 -4.64
N LEU A 188 1.89 -22.62 -3.32
CA LEU A 188 1.74 -21.31 -2.73
C LEU A 188 3.02 -20.51 -2.96
N VAL A 189 2.90 -19.30 -3.53
CA VAL A 189 4.00 -18.39 -3.82
C VAL A 189 3.87 -17.16 -2.94
N ALA A 190 4.98 -16.76 -2.33
CA ALA A 190 5.14 -15.48 -1.66
C ALA A 190 5.98 -14.55 -2.55
N HIS A 191 5.50 -13.34 -2.78
CA HIS A 191 6.21 -12.26 -3.44
C HIS A 191 6.55 -11.21 -2.39
N TYR A 192 7.77 -10.67 -2.42
CA TYR A 192 8.19 -9.69 -1.41
C TYR A 192 9.33 -8.81 -1.91
N SER A 193 9.54 -7.68 -1.24
CA SER A 193 10.64 -6.75 -1.50
C SER A 193 11.85 -7.15 -0.65
N ASP A 194 13.03 -7.21 -1.27
CA ASP A 194 14.28 -7.64 -0.66
C ASP A 194 15.37 -6.56 -0.83
N GLU A 195 15.85 -6.02 0.27
CA GLU A 195 16.97 -5.08 0.34
C GLU A 195 18.30 -5.79 0.74
N THR A 196 18.28 -7.09 0.98
CA THR A 196 19.42 -7.79 1.61
C THR A 196 20.57 -8.08 0.65
N ASP A 197 20.31 -8.03 -0.65
CA ASP A 197 21.32 -8.20 -1.69
C ASP A 197 22.19 -6.94 -1.81
N PRO A 198 23.52 -7.03 -1.63
CA PRO A 198 24.41 -5.87 -1.73
C PRO A 198 24.50 -5.26 -3.15
N ALA A 199 24.11 -6.01 -4.19
CA ALA A 199 24.13 -5.54 -5.58
C ALA A 199 22.93 -4.63 -5.91
N HIS A 200 21.86 -4.64 -5.09
CA HIS A 200 20.62 -3.90 -5.32
C HIS A 200 20.22 -3.12 -4.07
N SER A 201 19.74 -1.88 -4.27
CA SER A 201 19.11 -1.14 -3.18
C SER A 201 17.83 -1.84 -2.71
N GLN A 202 17.06 -2.37 -3.65
CA GLN A 202 15.91 -3.24 -3.44
C GLN A 202 15.58 -4.00 -4.72
N LYS A 203 15.05 -5.21 -4.59
CA LYS A 203 14.52 -6.03 -5.69
C LYS A 203 13.24 -6.73 -5.27
N LEU A 204 12.45 -7.21 -6.23
CA LEU A 204 11.32 -8.11 -5.96
C LEU A 204 11.76 -9.56 -6.12
N VAL A 205 11.39 -10.36 -5.13
CA VAL A 205 11.74 -11.78 -5.03
C VAL A 205 10.46 -12.61 -4.90
N ALA A 206 10.47 -13.82 -5.43
CA ALA A 206 9.48 -14.85 -5.16
C ALA A 206 10.11 -16.07 -4.48
N ALA A 207 9.35 -16.69 -3.58
CA ALA A 207 9.62 -17.98 -3.00
C ALA A 207 8.36 -18.84 -3.02
N ARG A 208 8.45 -20.16 -3.07
CA ARG A 208 7.28 -21.03 -3.08
C ARG A 208 7.35 -22.15 -2.05
N THR A 209 6.18 -22.67 -1.71
CA THR A 209 6.05 -23.79 -0.80
C THR A 209 4.93 -24.75 -1.26
N ALA A 210 5.14 -26.04 -1.05
CA ALA A 210 4.14 -27.09 -1.29
C ALA A 210 3.39 -27.48 0.00
N ASP A 211 3.82 -27.02 1.18
CA ASP A 211 3.25 -27.40 2.47
C ASP A 211 2.92 -26.22 3.40
N GLY A 212 3.21 -25.00 2.97
CA GLY A 212 3.04 -23.76 3.74
C GLY A 212 4.09 -23.54 4.82
N ARG A 213 5.08 -24.42 4.94
CA ARG A 213 6.10 -24.38 6.00
C ARG A 213 7.52 -24.23 5.49
N HIS A 214 7.88 -24.99 4.45
CA HIS A 214 9.21 -24.97 3.87
C HIS A 214 9.19 -24.15 2.58
N TRP A 215 9.83 -22.97 2.64
CA TRP A 215 9.91 -22.04 1.51
C TRP A 215 11.22 -22.28 0.75
N THR A 216 11.11 -22.40 -0.55
CA THR A 216 12.24 -22.75 -1.44
C THR A 216 12.17 -21.99 -2.75
N GLY A 217 13.25 -22.11 -3.56
CA GLY A 217 13.29 -21.57 -4.91
C GLY A 217 13.28 -20.03 -4.95
N HIS A 218 13.85 -19.38 -3.92
CA HIS A 218 13.99 -17.92 -3.90
C HIS A 218 14.69 -17.45 -5.18
N HIS A 219 14.05 -16.54 -5.91
CA HIS A 219 14.60 -15.99 -7.15
C HIS A 219 14.05 -14.57 -7.40
N ASP A 220 14.82 -13.80 -8.16
CA ASP A 220 14.47 -12.44 -8.51
C ASP A 220 13.34 -12.43 -9.55
N THR A 221 12.31 -11.65 -9.29
CA THR A 221 11.23 -11.40 -10.25
C THR A 221 11.41 -10.05 -10.94
N ILE A 222 11.87 -9.03 -10.22
CA ILE A 222 12.28 -7.72 -10.76
C ILE A 222 13.58 -7.32 -10.07
N ALA A 223 14.63 -7.16 -10.84
CA ALA A 223 15.95 -6.72 -10.37
C ALA A 223 16.57 -5.80 -11.42
N SER A 224 16.50 -4.48 -11.18
CA SER A 224 17.03 -3.49 -12.11
C SER A 224 18.53 -3.61 -12.30
N THR A 225 19.04 -3.33 -13.49
CA THR A 225 20.47 -3.18 -13.74
C THR A 225 21.07 -1.94 -13.07
N LEU A 226 20.24 -1.00 -12.63
CA LEU A 226 20.65 0.15 -11.84
C LEU A 226 20.50 -0.20 -10.35
N ALA A 227 21.62 -0.29 -9.65
CA ALA A 227 21.65 -0.68 -8.23
C ALA A 227 20.84 0.26 -7.30
N SER A 228 20.59 1.50 -7.72
CA SER A 228 19.81 2.47 -6.97
C SER A 228 18.30 2.26 -7.06
N ASP A 229 17.83 1.54 -8.08
CA ASP A 229 16.40 1.30 -8.26
C ASP A 229 15.85 0.40 -7.16
N ARG A 230 14.59 0.66 -6.81
CA ARG A 230 13.91 -0.01 -5.70
C ARG A 230 12.54 -0.50 -6.13
N PRO A 231 12.44 -1.58 -6.94
CA PRO A 231 11.15 -2.22 -7.20
C PRO A 231 10.60 -2.82 -5.90
N GLY A 232 9.32 -2.58 -5.62
CA GLY A 232 8.69 -2.97 -4.37
C GLY A 232 7.16 -3.08 -4.45
N MET A 233 6.53 -3.56 -3.38
CA MET A 233 5.07 -3.57 -3.19
C MET A 233 4.32 -4.39 -4.25
N ALA A 234 4.80 -5.61 -4.54
CA ALA A 234 4.16 -6.49 -5.51
C ALA A 234 2.75 -6.90 -5.07
N VAL A 235 1.79 -6.81 -5.98
CA VAL A 235 0.43 -7.36 -5.84
C VAL A 235 0.15 -8.22 -7.04
N VAL A 236 -0.18 -9.51 -6.83
CA VAL A 236 -0.36 -10.50 -7.90
C VAL A 236 -1.80 -10.96 -7.98
N ARG A 237 -2.35 -10.98 -9.20
CA ARG A 237 -3.70 -11.52 -9.47
C ARG A 237 -3.66 -12.45 -10.68
N ARG A 238 -4.28 -13.63 -10.51
CA ARG A 238 -4.60 -14.50 -11.65
C ARG A 238 -5.87 -13.98 -12.29
N ILE A 239 -5.87 -13.79 -13.61
CA ILE A 239 -7.03 -13.31 -14.38
C ILE A 239 -7.73 -14.45 -15.12
N GLY A 240 -8.87 -14.17 -15.77
CA GLY A 240 -9.78 -15.19 -16.27
C GLY A 240 -9.22 -16.10 -17.37
N ASP A 241 -8.26 -15.64 -18.18
CA ASP A 241 -7.54 -16.44 -19.18
C ASP A 241 -6.36 -17.25 -18.62
N SER A 242 -6.27 -17.34 -17.28
CA SER A 242 -5.19 -17.98 -16.54
C SER A 242 -3.84 -17.26 -16.55
N THR A 243 -3.73 -16.08 -17.14
CA THR A 243 -2.58 -15.20 -17.02
C THR A 243 -2.48 -14.63 -15.60
N TYR A 244 -1.27 -14.39 -15.15
CA TYR A 244 -1.00 -13.68 -13.89
C TYR A 244 -0.53 -12.27 -14.21
N VAL A 245 -1.04 -11.30 -13.47
CA VAL A 245 -0.64 -9.90 -13.55
C VAL A 245 -0.07 -9.48 -12.21
N MET A 246 1.14 -8.92 -12.21
CA MET A 246 1.79 -8.33 -11.04
C MET A 246 1.87 -6.83 -11.23
N SER A 247 1.32 -6.04 -10.32
CA SER A 247 1.60 -4.61 -10.19
C SER A 247 2.61 -4.36 -9.09
N TYR A 248 3.44 -3.35 -9.24
CA TYR A 248 4.49 -2.95 -8.29
C TYR A 248 4.91 -1.51 -8.56
N GLU A 249 5.66 -0.92 -7.64
CA GLU A 249 6.31 0.36 -7.86
C GLU A 249 7.79 0.17 -8.14
N ILE A 250 8.42 1.17 -8.80
CA ILE A 250 9.88 1.27 -8.89
C ILE A 250 10.29 2.63 -8.38
N CYS A 251 10.87 2.66 -7.17
CA CYS A 251 11.45 3.87 -6.61
C CYS A 251 12.92 3.94 -7.01
N ALA A 252 13.35 5.07 -7.53
CA ALA A 252 14.74 5.33 -7.88
C ALA A 252 15.29 6.47 -7.03
N ALA A 253 16.57 6.41 -6.69
CA ALA A 253 17.25 7.47 -5.93
C ALA A 253 17.38 8.78 -6.72
N ALA A 254 17.28 8.73 -8.06
CA ALA A 254 17.33 9.90 -8.93
C ALA A 254 16.55 9.64 -10.24
N GLY A 255 15.96 10.70 -10.81
CA GLY A 255 15.33 10.67 -12.13
C GLY A 255 13.80 10.67 -12.11
N GLN A 256 13.22 10.48 -13.29
CA GLN A 256 11.79 10.59 -13.55
C GLN A 256 10.95 9.42 -12.99
N TYR A 257 11.58 8.34 -12.56
CA TYR A 257 10.91 7.09 -12.14
C TYR A 257 10.81 6.95 -10.63
N VAL A 258 10.68 8.05 -9.89
CA VAL A 258 10.52 7.97 -8.43
C VAL A 258 9.18 7.32 -8.12
N CYS A 259 9.21 6.05 -7.69
CA CYS A 259 8.08 5.23 -7.26
C CYS A 259 6.92 5.11 -8.28
N VAL A 260 7.23 5.12 -9.58
CA VAL A 260 6.21 4.96 -10.62
C VAL A 260 5.68 3.52 -10.61
N VAL A 261 4.37 3.39 -10.73
CA VAL A 261 3.70 2.09 -10.82
C VAL A 261 4.01 1.42 -12.16
N HIS A 262 4.32 0.13 -12.09
CA HIS A 262 4.56 -0.75 -13.24
C HIS A 262 3.73 -2.03 -13.09
N TYR A 263 3.60 -2.78 -14.18
CA TYR A 263 3.05 -4.13 -14.16
C TYR A 263 3.81 -5.05 -15.11
N ARG A 264 3.71 -6.35 -14.82
CA ARG A 264 4.17 -7.45 -15.69
C ARG A 264 3.13 -8.55 -15.72
N THR A 265 3.25 -9.43 -16.70
CA THR A 265 2.44 -10.65 -16.82
C THR A 265 3.30 -11.89 -16.77
N SER A 266 2.71 -12.99 -16.29
CA SER A 266 3.32 -14.32 -16.28
C SER A 266 2.29 -15.35 -16.74
N PRO A 267 2.68 -16.37 -17.51
CA PRO A 267 1.78 -17.44 -17.92
C PRO A 267 1.48 -18.44 -16.79
N ASP A 268 2.31 -18.46 -15.75
CA ASP A 268 2.22 -19.50 -14.71
C ASP A 268 2.27 -18.95 -13.27
N GLY A 269 2.52 -17.65 -13.06
CA GLY A 269 2.61 -17.02 -11.74
C GLY A 269 3.91 -17.29 -10.98
N TRP A 270 4.83 -18.01 -11.60
CA TRP A 270 6.16 -18.31 -11.05
C TRP A 270 7.28 -17.74 -11.92
N ASN A 271 7.22 -17.94 -13.23
CA ASN A 271 8.20 -17.42 -14.18
C ASN A 271 7.74 -16.04 -14.70
N TRP A 272 8.48 -15.01 -14.34
CA TRP A 272 8.18 -13.63 -14.73
C TRP A 272 9.07 -13.11 -15.88
N GLY A 273 9.91 -13.99 -16.47
CA GLY A 273 10.88 -13.64 -17.52
C GLY A 273 12.13 -12.98 -16.97
N ASP A 274 12.84 -12.20 -17.78
CA ASP A 274 14.09 -11.53 -17.39
C ASP A 274 13.83 -10.53 -16.25
N PRO A 275 14.46 -10.68 -15.07
CA PRO A 275 14.31 -9.75 -13.95
C PRO A 275 14.74 -8.32 -14.26
N ALA A 276 15.67 -8.13 -15.20
CA ALA A 276 16.13 -6.80 -15.62
C ALA A 276 15.09 -6.02 -16.45
N TYR A 277 14.10 -6.71 -17.02
CA TYR A 277 12.98 -6.04 -17.65
C TYR A 277 12.04 -5.44 -16.61
N LEU A 278 11.95 -4.12 -16.55
CA LEU A 278 11.23 -3.40 -15.51
C LEU A 278 9.70 -3.37 -15.70
N GLY A 279 9.17 -3.95 -16.75
CA GLY A 279 7.74 -4.02 -17.01
C GLY A 279 7.19 -2.80 -17.75
N ILE A 280 5.87 -2.65 -17.69
CA ILE A 280 5.12 -1.64 -18.43
C ILE A 280 4.50 -0.66 -17.42
N ARG A 281 4.61 0.64 -17.68
CA ARG A 281 3.91 1.67 -16.93
C ARG A 281 2.45 1.72 -17.41
N PRO A 282 1.45 1.46 -16.55
CA PRO A 282 0.04 1.68 -16.89
C PRO A 282 -0.22 3.18 -17.05
N GLU A 283 -0.92 3.54 -18.11
CA GLU A 283 -1.27 4.94 -18.41
C GLU A 283 -2.70 5.06 -18.91
N THR A 284 -3.31 6.21 -18.68
CA THR A 284 -4.53 6.62 -19.36
C THR A 284 -4.23 7.15 -20.77
N THR A 285 -5.25 7.37 -21.58
CA THR A 285 -5.08 7.88 -22.96
C THR A 285 -4.40 9.25 -22.98
N ASP A 286 -4.63 10.09 -21.98
CA ASP A 286 -4.00 11.40 -21.82
C ASP A 286 -2.64 11.35 -21.11
N GLY A 287 -2.17 10.14 -20.75
CA GLY A 287 -0.84 9.90 -20.21
C GLY A 287 -0.71 10.14 -18.72
N GLN A 288 -1.81 10.11 -17.97
CA GLN A 288 -1.75 10.08 -16.51
C GLN A 288 -1.16 8.76 -16.03
N TYR A 289 -0.49 8.77 -14.88
CA TYR A 289 0.14 7.61 -14.27
C TYR A 289 0.09 7.69 -12.74
N PHE A 290 0.20 6.53 -12.07
CA PHE A 290 0.28 6.46 -10.63
C PHE A 290 1.71 6.36 -10.13
N LYS A 291 1.93 6.90 -8.94
CA LYS A 291 3.11 6.67 -8.11
C LYS A 291 2.71 6.12 -6.75
N HIS A 292 3.63 5.37 -6.15
CA HIS A 292 3.60 4.79 -4.82
C HIS A 292 2.47 3.79 -4.57
N ALA A 293 2.81 2.76 -3.82
CA ALA A 293 1.96 1.83 -3.12
C ALA A 293 0.77 1.29 -3.93
N PRO A 294 0.99 0.70 -5.14
CA PRO A 294 -0.09 0.22 -5.98
C PRO A 294 -0.84 -0.94 -5.34
N ASN A 295 -2.13 -1.04 -5.67
CA ASN A 295 -2.93 -2.23 -5.41
C ASN A 295 -3.72 -2.60 -6.66
N LEU A 296 -3.81 -3.91 -6.91
CA LEU A 296 -4.45 -4.51 -8.08
C LEU A 296 -5.55 -5.46 -7.64
N ALA A 297 -6.71 -5.38 -8.27
CA ALA A 297 -7.80 -6.35 -8.11
C ALA A 297 -8.30 -6.82 -9.48
N TRP A 298 -8.99 -7.96 -9.50
CA TRP A 298 -9.57 -8.54 -10.69
C TRP A 298 -11.00 -9.01 -10.44
N ALA A 299 -11.84 -8.87 -11.44
CA ALA A 299 -13.19 -9.44 -11.48
C ALA A 299 -13.49 -10.05 -12.84
N PRO A 300 -14.39 -11.05 -12.92
CA PRO A 300 -14.95 -11.49 -14.19
C PRO A 300 -15.71 -10.35 -14.88
N GLU A 301 -15.76 -10.38 -16.20
CA GLU A 301 -16.52 -9.48 -17.04
C GLU A 301 -17.26 -10.28 -18.10
N ALA A 302 -18.56 -10.10 -18.23
CA ALA A 302 -19.37 -10.87 -19.16
C ALA A 302 -18.85 -10.71 -20.60
N GLY A 303 -18.64 -11.84 -21.29
CA GLY A 303 -18.12 -11.86 -22.67
C GLY A 303 -16.63 -11.58 -22.81
N ASN A 304 -15.91 -11.33 -21.74
CA ASN A 304 -14.47 -11.07 -21.77
C ASN A 304 -13.68 -12.12 -20.96
N PRO A 305 -12.93 -13.02 -21.61
CA PRO A 305 -12.18 -14.07 -20.93
C PRO A 305 -11.06 -13.53 -20.04
N LYS A 306 -10.54 -12.32 -20.31
CA LYS A 306 -9.54 -11.67 -19.45
C LYS A 306 -10.15 -11.06 -18.21
N GLY A 307 -11.47 -10.77 -18.23
CA GLY A 307 -12.16 -10.05 -17.15
C GLY A 307 -11.71 -8.60 -17.07
N ARG A 308 -11.82 -8.01 -15.89
CA ARG A 308 -11.54 -6.61 -15.63
C ARG A 308 -10.56 -6.46 -14.48
N LEU A 309 -9.49 -5.72 -14.72
CA LEU A 309 -8.53 -5.29 -13.73
C LEU A 309 -8.92 -3.92 -13.16
N PHE A 310 -8.66 -3.73 -11.85
CA PHE A 310 -8.78 -2.48 -11.14
C PHE A 310 -7.42 -2.15 -10.54
N LEU A 311 -6.95 -0.90 -10.73
CA LEU A 311 -5.65 -0.43 -10.24
C LEU A 311 -5.84 0.89 -9.49
N VAL A 312 -5.20 1.00 -8.34
CA VAL A 312 -5.04 2.26 -7.60
C VAL A 312 -3.58 2.39 -7.19
N GLY A 313 -3.07 3.60 -7.26
CA GLY A 313 -1.81 4.00 -6.64
C GLY A 313 -2.07 5.12 -5.64
N GLN A 314 -1.09 5.47 -4.84
CA GLN A 314 -1.23 6.46 -3.79
C GLN A 314 -1.50 7.86 -4.35
N VAL A 315 -0.71 8.30 -5.33
CA VAL A 315 -0.78 9.64 -5.93
C VAL A 315 -0.83 9.51 -7.46
N MET A 316 -1.76 10.22 -8.09
CA MET A 316 -1.89 10.26 -9.54
C MET A 316 -1.22 11.52 -10.10
N TYR A 317 -0.51 11.36 -11.21
CA TYR A 317 0.24 12.41 -11.89
C TYR A 317 -0.21 12.57 -13.34
N ASN A 318 -0.13 13.79 -13.85
CA ASN A 318 -0.27 14.10 -15.26
C ASN A 318 1.02 13.75 -16.00
N ARG A 319 0.94 13.69 -17.34
CA ARG A 319 2.08 13.41 -18.21
C ARG A 319 3.26 14.37 -18.01
N ASP A 320 3.00 15.60 -17.64
CA ASP A 320 4.01 16.63 -17.36
C ASP A 320 4.68 16.50 -15.99
N GLY A 321 4.25 15.55 -15.17
CA GLY A 321 4.78 15.31 -13.83
C GLY A 321 4.13 16.15 -12.73
N SER A 322 3.13 16.97 -13.03
CA SER A 322 2.30 17.63 -12.02
C SER A 322 1.33 16.63 -11.39
N GLN A 323 0.95 16.83 -10.13
CA GLN A 323 -0.09 16.02 -9.50
C GLN A 323 -1.43 16.25 -10.20
N ALA A 324 -2.12 15.15 -10.53
CA ALA A 324 -3.42 15.21 -11.18
C ALA A 324 -4.53 15.56 -10.18
N GLU A 325 -5.51 16.34 -10.61
CA GLU A 325 -6.67 16.74 -9.80
C GLU A 325 -7.45 15.54 -9.25
N GLY A 326 -7.53 14.45 -10.01
CA GLY A 326 -8.19 13.20 -9.61
C GLY A 326 -7.42 12.33 -8.61
N SER A 327 -6.25 12.79 -8.12
CA SER A 327 -5.46 12.05 -7.14
C SER A 327 -6.24 11.79 -5.85
N GLY A 328 -6.22 10.53 -5.34
CA GLY A 328 -7.02 10.10 -4.18
C GLY A 328 -8.52 9.92 -4.44
N ARG A 329 -8.99 10.24 -5.66
CA ARG A 329 -10.42 10.17 -6.05
C ARG A 329 -10.67 9.23 -7.21
N THR A 330 -9.63 8.53 -7.70
CA THR A 330 -9.68 7.78 -8.94
C THR A 330 -9.14 6.37 -8.74
N VAL A 331 -9.88 5.40 -9.28
CA VAL A 331 -9.43 4.03 -9.54
C VAL A 331 -9.39 3.83 -11.05
N TRP A 332 -8.44 3.09 -11.56
CA TRP A 332 -8.37 2.75 -12.97
C TRP A 332 -8.89 1.37 -13.28
N VAL A 333 -9.44 1.22 -14.46
CA VAL A 333 -10.04 -0.01 -14.98
C VAL A 333 -9.43 -0.36 -16.32
N ASN A 334 -9.12 -1.66 -16.51
CA ASN A 334 -8.63 -2.18 -17.78
C ASN A 334 -9.26 -3.55 -18.05
N SER A 335 -9.83 -3.74 -19.25
CA SER A 335 -10.48 -5.01 -19.66
C SER A 335 -9.64 -5.80 -20.67
N ASP A 336 -8.35 -5.45 -20.83
CA ASP A 336 -7.44 -6.12 -21.78
C ASP A 336 -6.20 -6.74 -21.09
N GLY A 337 -6.39 -7.25 -19.85
CA GLY A 337 -5.31 -7.91 -19.11
C GLY A 337 -4.12 -6.99 -18.77
N GLY A 338 -4.36 -5.69 -18.67
CA GLY A 338 -3.37 -4.65 -18.42
C GLY A 338 -2.84 -3.96 -19.69
N SER A 339 -3.03 -4.52 -20.86
CA SER A 339 -2.59 -3.94 -22.13
C SER A 339 -3.38 -2.68 -22.50
N GLY A 340 -2.77 -1.80 -23.30
CA GLY A 340 -3.41 -0.57 -23.77
C GLY A 340 -3.67 0.45 -22.68
N SER A 341 -4.57 1.39 -22.95
CA SER A 341 -4.89 2.49 -22.05
C SER A 341 -5.83 2.06 -20.93
N TRP A 342 -5.56 2.57 -19.74
CA TRP A 342 -6.44 2.43 -18.57
C TRP A 342 -7.48 3.55 -18.55
N ARG A 343 -8.66 3.27 -18.00
CA ARG A 343 -9.75 4.22 -17.89
C ARG A 343 -9.99 4.59 -16.43
N ALA A 344 -10.18 5.87 -16.17
CA ALA A 344 -10.51 6.38 -14.85
C ALA A 344 -11.98 6.10 -14.51
N MET A 345 -12.24 5.75 -13.23
CA MET A 345 -13.55 5.75 -12.60
C MET A 345 -13.45 6.40 -11.22
N PRO A 346 -14.55 6.96 -10.68
CA PRO A 346 -14.55 7.49 -9.32
C PRO A 346 -14.16 6.41 -8.30
N ALA A 347 -13.25 6.74 -7.39
CA ALA A 347 -12.90 5.88 -6.28
C ALA A 347 -14.08 5.77 -5.28
N PRO A 348 -14.36 4.58 -4.72
CA PRO A 348 -15.37 4.43 -3.68
C PRO A 348 -15.09 5.28 -2.42
N VAL A 349 -13.83 5.36 -2.01
CA VAL A 349 -13.35 6.24 -0.94
C VAL A 349 -12.59 7.40 -1.56
N THR A 350 -12.96 8.63 -1.22
CA THR A 350 -12.21 9.83 -1.63
C THR A 350 -11.27 10.25 -0.53
N VAL A 351 -9.99 10.36 -0.84
CA VAL A 351 -8.92 10.92 0.01
C VAL A 351 -8.55 12.29 -0.57
N GLU A 352 -8.82 13.36 0.17
CA GLU A 352 -8.75 14.73 -0.37
C GLU A 352 -7.32 15.24 -0.56
N SER A 353 -6.39 14.81 0.28
CA SER A 353 -5.02 15.31 0.28
C SER A 353 -4.02 14.18 0.20
N THR A 354 -3.83 13.64 -1.02
CA THR A 354 -2.81 12.63 -1.24
C THR A 354 -1.42 13.26 -1.23
N THR A 355 -0.56 12.71 -0.40
CA THR A 355 0.86 13.06 -0.29
C THR A 355 1.68 11.79 -0.33
N VAL A 356 2.99 11.91 -0.60
CA VAL A 356 3.92 10.78 -0.51
C VAL A 356 4.25 10.56 0.97
N ASP A 357 3.39 9.82 1.65
CA ASP A 357 3.41 9.54 3.08
C ASP A 357 2.85 8.13 3.31
N TYR A 358 3.10 7.52 4.48
CA TYR A 358 2.62 6.18 4.82
C TYR A 358 1.11 6.11 5.14
N CYS A 359 0.37 7.21 5.09
CA CYS A 359 -1.05 7.26 5.44
C CYS A 359 -1.97 7.58 4.27
N PRO A 360 -2.02 8.79 3.69
CA PRO A 360 -3.10 9.14 2.77
C PRO A 360 -3.08 8.22 1.54
N ASN A 361 -4.13 7.42 1.36
CA ASN A 361 -4.30 6.51 0.23
C ASN A 361 -3.16 5.47 0.04
N TYR A 362 -2.38 5.21 1.11
CA TYR A 362 -1.22 4.32 1.02
C TYR A 362 -1.66 2.85 0.96
N SER A 363 -1.32 2.17 -0.15
CA SER A 363 -1.63 0.76 -0.39
C SER A 363 -3.13 0.40 -0.21
N SER A 364 -4.01 1.28 -0.71
CA SER A 364 -5.47 1.13 -0.62
C SER A 364 -5.94 -0.18 -1.20
N SER A 365 -6.74 -0.94 -0.44
CA SER A 365 -7.24 -2.24 -0.88
C SER A 365 -8.45 -2.10 -1.79
N LEU A 366 -8.49 -2.90 -2.86
CA LEU A 366 -9.61 -3.00 -3.80
C LEU A 366 -10.19 -4.41 -3.75
N LEU A 367 -11.52 -4.53 -3.62
CA LEU A 367 -12.22 -5.82 -3.64
C LEU A 367 -13.50 -5.70 -4.47
N PRO A 368 -13.49 -6.18 -5.72
CA PRO A 368 -14.71 -6.21 -6.53
C PRO A 368 -15.71 -7.27 -6.03
N SER A 369 -16.99 -7.06 -6.34
CA SER A 369 -18.02 -8.08 -6.18
C SER A 369 -17.78 -9.26 -7.14
N PRO A 370 -18.31 -10.46 -6.85
CA PRO A 370 -18.11 -11.64 -7.70
C PRO A 370 -18.58 -11.46 -9.14
N ASP A 371 -19.55 -10.58 -9.38
CA ASP A 371 -20.08 -10.24 -10.70
C ASP A 371 -19.38 -9.03 -11.35
N GLY A 372 -18.41 -8.43 -10.66
CA GLY A 372 -17.67 -7.25 -11.13
C GLY A 372 -18.47 -5.95 -11.22
N THR A 373 -19.71 -5.92 -10.69
CA THR A 373 -20.60 -4.73 -10.81
C THR A 373 -20.39 -3.70 -9.70
N ARG A 374 -19.76 -4.09 -8.60
CA ARG A 374 -19.46 -3.22 -7.45
C ARG A 374 -17.99 -3.35 -7.07
N LEU A 375 -17.44 -2.28 -6.48
CA LEU A 375 -16.08 -2.24 -5.97
C LEU A 375 -16.10 -1.73 -4.53
N LEU A 376 -15.61 -2.53 -3.59
CA LEU A 376 -15.27 -2.09 -2.25
C LEU A 376 -13.83 -1.57 -2.27
N GLN A 377 -13.60 -0.43 -1.67
CA GLN A 377 -12.28 0.12 -1.38
C GLN A 377 -12.11 0.33 0.11
N ILE A 378 -10.92 0.03 0.62
CA ILE A 378 -10.47 0.46 1.95
C ILE A 378 -9.24 1.33 1.74
N ALA A 379 -9.33 2.60 2.10
CA ALA A 379 -8.24 3.57 1.98
C ALA A 379 -7.97 4.20 3.34
N THR A 380 -6.74 4.65 3.54
CA THR A 380 -6.33 5.34 4.76
C THR A 380 -6.25 6.84 4.56
N ASP A 381 -6.52 7.59 5.62
CA ASP A 381 -6.31 9.04 5.64
C ASP A 381 -6.05 9.54 7.05
N TRP A 382 -5.49 10.73 7.16
CA TRP A 382 -5.26 11.40 8.41
C TRP A 382 -6.57 11.93 9.02
N ALA A 383 -6.86 11.54 10.26
CA ALA A 383 -7.86 12.16 11.12
C ALA A 383 -7.14 12.81 12.30
N GLY A 384 -6.79 14.07 12.16
CA GLY A 384 -5.83 14.75 13.04
C GLY A 384 -4.43 14.14 12.88
N SER A 385 -3.87 13.56 13.95
CA SER A 385 -2.55 12.88 13.93
C SER A 385 -2.67 11.35 13.82
N VAL A 386 -3.86 10.81 13.65
CA VAL A 386 -4.10 9.36 13.59
C VAL A 386 -4.44 8.95 12.16
N CYS A 387 -3.66 8.01 11.60
CA CYS A 387 -3.96 7.40 10.31
C CYS A 387 -5.08 6.39 10.47
N LYS A 388 -6.27 6.67 9.92
CA LYS A 388 -7.46 5.83 10.07
C LYS A 388 -7.87 5.19 8.74
N PRO A 389 -8.35 3.93 8.75
CA PRO A 389 -8.87 3.26 7.57
C PRO A 389 -10.37 3.55 7.40
N TYR A 390 -10.74 3.91 6.17
CA TYR A 390 -12.11 4.15 5.74
C TYR A 390 -12.49 3.17 4.65
N PHE A 391 -13.76 2.74 4.61
CA PHE A 391 -14.26 1.89 3.55
C PHE A 391 -15.53 2.45 2.91
N ALA A 392 -15.72 2.16 1.65
CA ALA A 392 -16.96 2.42 0.91
C ALA A 392 -17.06 1.46 -0.28
N THR A 393 -18.29 1.30 -0.77
CA THR A 393 -18.57 0.51 -1.98
C THR A 393 -19.31 1.39 -2.99
N SER A 394 -18.87 1.36 -4.25
CA SER A 394 -19.53 2.03 -5.36
C SER A 394 -19.86 1.07 -6.51
N SER A 395 -20.75 1.47 -7.41
CA SER A 395 -21.00 0.74 -8.65
C SER A 395 -19.83 0.91 -9.62
N VAL A 396 -19.51 -0.16 -10.33
CA VAL A 396 -18.52 -0.16 -11.42
C VAL A 396 -19.27 0.20 -12.72
N PRO A 397 -18.83 1.20 -13.49
CA PRO A 397 -19.44 1.53 -14.76
C PRO A 397 -19.46 0.34 -15.71
N ALA A 398 -20.55 0.18 -16.45
CA ALA A 398 -20.63 -0.83 -17.52
C ALA A 398 -19.48 -0.66 -18.52
N PRO A 399 -19.02 -1.76 -19.16
CA PRO A 399 -18.12 -1.66 -20.29
C PRO A 399 -18.71 -0.68 -21.32
N ARG A 400 -17.88 0.18 -21.93
CA ARG A 400 -18.36 0.89 -23.11
C ARG A 400 -18.52 -0.13 -24.24
N GLU A 401 -19.66 -0.10 -24.87
CA GLU A 401 -19.81 -0.83 -26.14
C GLU A 401 -18.71 -0.38 -27.10
N PRO A 402 -18.14 -1.30 -27.90
CA PRO A 402 -17.03 -1.03 -28.79
C PRO A 402 -17.37 -0.01 -29.87
#